data_44e458bca256e65d40cc1640c82ae0fc
#
_entry.id   44e458bca256e65d40cc1640c82ae0fc
#
_cell.length_a   1.000
_cell.length_b   1.000
_cell.length_c   1.000
_cell.angle_alpha   90.00
_cell.angle_beta   90.00
_cell.angle_gamma   90.00
#
_symmetry.space_group_name_H-M   'P 1'
#
loop_
_entity.id
_entity.type
_entity.pdbx_description
1 polymer ?
#
loop_
_entity_poly.entity_id
_entity_poly.type
_entity_poly.pdbx_seq_one_letter_code
_entity_poly.pdbx_strand_id
1 'polypeptide(L)'
;MVNLSSWSIPRSRREQPPYFTKGQIITVLEQVGILLQLDGANPFRVRAYENASRSLSSHEEDLWETVNQGRLIDIKGIGKGIAGLINEAMNIGTWGDLGSLYEKVPRGLIEMLGVPGLGPKRIKQFYDELGIENITDLRAAAEDGELSNLPRMGKKMERRILEGIDLLARFSGRRRLDIGLLYGEAFERRIDGIEGVQRAQLAGSARRRKESIGDLDVVAAVEKENIEKVTDSILSIPGIAEVKGAGDSKISLILESTIFEDAASNSTIDGGVLAALGGEAWEELEANSTIDAQVRLVPPHVFAYTMAYFTGSKEHNVRMRQRALDMGLRLNEFGLFPLEGLGDAKGLQAAENGLPAFDEEEIYEHLKMKWVPPEMREDMGEIEASLSGNLPSLIEPVHVKGALHNHTTASDGTGSLSEMAEAAIDLGWEFLGIADHSEVLNIGGRSIGVPQDKVIEQGNEIREMNYEWEEEDTNFRLLHGSECDILADGKLDYPDSIRREFSHVVGSVHAIGSWRNRDEIENTEI
;
A
#
# COMPACT_ATOMS: atom_id res chain seq x y z
N MET A 1 0.33 -0.41 9.33
CA MET A 1 -0.31 0.77 9.98
C MET A 1 -1.81 0.56 9.89
N VAL A 2 -2.55 0.71 10.99
CA VAL A 2 -4.01 0.61 10.95
C VAL A 2 -4.55 1.77 10.11
N ASN A 3 -5.25 1.48 9.03
CA ASN A 3 -5.87 2.52 8.18
C ASN A 3 -7.03 3.15 8.94
N LEU A 4 -6.84 4.38 9.42
CA LEU A 4 -7.79 5.08 10.28
C LEU A 4 -9.03 5.60 9.55
N SER A 5 -8.96 5.73 8.22
CA SER A 5 -10.10 6.17 7.40
C SER A 5 -11.19 5.09 7.24
N SER A 6 -10.84 3.81 7.50
CA SER A 6 -11.75 2.67 7.38
C SER A 6 -12.56 2.35 8.65
N TRP A 7 -12.43 3.15 9.73
CA TRP A 7 -13.14 2.95 10.99
C TRP A 7 -14.59 3.46 10.92
N SER A 8 -15.34 2.87 10.03
CA SER A 8 -16.79 3.02 9.95
C SER A 8 -17.40 1.66 9.67
N ILE A 9 -18.66 1.48 10.04
CA ILE A 9 -19.37 0.26 9.67
C ILE A 9 -19.54 0.24 8.16
N PRO A 10 -19.03 -0.79 7.45
CA PRO A 10 -19.17 -0.90 6.01
C PRO A 10 -20.66 -0.89 5.62
N ARG A 11 -20.98 -0.15 4.56
CA ARG A 11 -22.29 -0.22 3.90
C ARG A 11 -22.15 -1.13 2.70
N SER A 12 -23.08 -2.07 2.54
CA SER A 12 -23.10 -2.90 1.35
C SER A 12 -23.39 -2.04 0.11
N ARG A 13 -22.65 -2.30 -0.96
CA ARG A 13 -22.95 -1.80 -2.31
C ARG A 13 -23.62 -2.87 -3.18
N ARG A 14 -23.77 -4.10 -2.69
CA ARG A 14 -24.43 -5.18 -3.40
C ARG A 14 -25.95 -5.06 -3.30
N GLU A 15 -26.62 -5.29 -4.40
CA GLU A 15 -28.09 -5.27 -4.48
C GLU A 15 -28.74 -6.58 -3.99
N GLN A 16 -27.93 -7.65 -3.86
CA GLN A 16 -28.38 -8.98 -3.46
C GLN A 16 -27.38 -9.64 -2.50
N PRO A 17 -27.83 -10.57 -1.62
CA PRO A 17 -26.96 -11.36 -0.75
C PRO A 17 -25.97 -12.24 -1.55
N PRO A 18 -24.79 -12.53 -0.99
CA PRO A 18 -24.29 -12.00 0.28
C PRO A 18 -23.93 -10.52 0.17
N TYR A 19 -24.40 -9.73 1.13
CA TYR A 19 -24.15 -8.28 1.13
C TYR A 19 -22.72 -7.90 1.51
N PHE A 20 -22.02 -8.77 2.24
CA PHE A 20 -20.63 -8.57 2.65
C PHE A 20 -19.79 -9.81 2.36
N THR A 21 -18.50 -9.60 2.09
CA THR A 21 -17.53 -10.66 1.92
C THR A 21 -17.08 -11.22 3.27
N LYS A 22 -16.45 -12.40 3.27
CA LYS A 22 -15.83 -12.98 4.46
C LYS A 22 -14.78 -12.03 5.08
N GLY A 23 -13.93 -11.40 4.24
CA GLY A 23 -12.93 -10.43 4.68
C GLY A 23 -13.55 -9.23 5.39
N GLN A 24 -14.62 -8.64 4.82
CA GLN A 24 -15.34 -7.53 5.45
C GLN A 24 -15.94 -7.91 6.81
N ILE A 25 -16.50 -9.12 6.95
CA ILE A 25 -17.00 -9.64 8.23
C ILE A 25 -15.85 -9.73 9.25
N ILE A 26 -14.71 -10.27 8.86
CA ILE A 26 -13.51 -10.40 9.71
C ILE A 26 -13.06 -9.03 10.19
N THR A 27 -12.89 -8.07 9.27
CA THR A 27 -12.47 -6.69 9.57
C THR A 27 -13.40 -6.02 10.58
N VAL A 28 -14.72 -6.14 10.40
CA VAL A 28 -15.69 -5.56 11.35
C VAL A 28 -15.57 -6.20 12.72
N LEU A 29 -15.41 -7.53 12.81
CA LEU A 29 -15.25 -8.21 14.10
C LEU A 29 -13.99 -7.75 14.84
N GLU A 30 -12.87 -7.52 14.13
CA GLU A 30 -11.64 -6.99 14.71
C GLU A 30 -11.79 -5.56 15.19
N GLN A 31 -12.38 -4.69 14.38
CA GLN A 31 -12.66 -3.30 14.75
C GLN A 31 -13.54 -3.24 16.00
N VAL A 32 -14.61 -4.04 16.05
CA VAL A 32 -15.50 -4.12 17.23
C VAL A 32 -14.73 -4.58 18.46
N GLY A 33 -13.86 -5.58 18.33
CA GLY A 33 -13.00 -6.03 19.43
C GLY A 33 -12.14 -4.90 20.00
N ILE A 34 -11.55 -4.07 19.13
CA ILE A 34 -10.73 -2.92 19.53
C ILE A 34 -11.59 -1.81 20.15
N LEU A 35 -12.73 -1.46 19.53
CA LEU A 35 -13.64 -0.45 20.07
C LEU A 35 -14.16 -0.83 21.46
N LEU A 36 -14.49 -2.10 21.67
CA LEU A 36 -14.88 -2.62 22.98
C LEU A 36 -13.75 -2.48 24.01
N GLN A 37 -12.48 -2.64 23.62
CA GLN A 37 -11.36 -2.38 24.52
C GLN A 37 -11.24 -0.89 24.86
N LEU A 38 -11.41 -0.01 23.89
CA LEU A 38 -11.38 1.44 24.09
C LEU A 38 -12.59 1.94 24.93
N ASP A 39 -13.75 1.32 24.78
CA ASP A 39 -14.94 1.59 25.61
C ASP A 39 -14.83 1.02 27.04
N GLY A 40 -13.81 0.19 27.33
CA GLY A 40 -13.64 -0.45 28.63
C GLY A 40 -14.59 -1.62 28.89
N ALA A 41 -15.08 -2.25 27.84
CA ALA A 41 -15.99 -3.39 27.93
C ALA A 41 -15.36 -4.61 28.62
N ASN A 42 -16.22 -5.51 29.12
CA ASN A 42 -15.79 -6.74 29.75
C ASN A 42 -14.83 -7.55 28.85
N PRO A 43 -13.64 -7.96 29.36
CA PRO A 43 -12.64 -8.68 28.59
C PRO A 43 -13.13 -9.97 27.91
N PHE A 44 -14.17 -10.62 28.48
CA PHE A 44 -14.77 -11.81 27.85
C PHE A 44 -15.54 -11.45 26.57
N ARG A 45 -16.16 -10.29 26.53
CA ARG A 45 -16.85 -9.80 25.33
C ARG A 45 -15.84 -9.46 24.24
N VAL A 46 -14.76 -8.76 24.57
CA VAL A 46 -13.65 -8.47 23.66
C VAL A 46 -13.10 -9.76 23.03
N ARG A 47 -12.74 -10.73 23.87
CA ARG A 47 -12.20 -12.02 23.40
C ARG A 47 -13.17 -12.79 22.51
N ALA A 48 -14.48 -12.64 22.69
CA ALA A 48 -15.45 -13.32 21.83
C ALA A 48 -15.35 -12.82 20.38
N TYR A 49 -15.19 -11.50 20.16
CA TYR A 49 -15.00 -10.94 18.82
C TYR A 49 -13.62 -11.29 18.23
N GLU A 50 -12.55 -11.18 19.03
CA GLU A 50 -11.21 -11.59 18.61
C GLU A 50 -11.13 -13.08 18.22
N ASN A 51 -11.84 -13.95 18.94
CA ASN A 51 -11.89 -15.38 18.64
C ASN A 51 -12.72 -15.65 17.39
N ALA A 52 -13.83 -14.94 17.21
CA ALA A 52 -14.67 -15.09 16.02
C ALA A 52 -13.95 -14.66 14.75
N SER A 53 -13.27 -13.50 14.77
CA SER A 53 -12.43 -13.04 13.65
C SER A 53 -11.40 -14.10 13.29
N ARG A 54 -10.63 -14.57 14.26
CA ARG A 54 -9.61 -15.63 14.03
C ARG A 54 -10.20 -16.93 13.49
N SER A 55 -11.34 -17.34 14.01
CA SER A 55 -12.00 -18.58 13.57
C SER A 55 -12.50 -18.48 12.13
N LEU A 56 -13.02 -17.31 11.74
CA LEU A 56 -13.43 -17.06 10.36
C LEU A 56 -12.23 -17.00 9.42
N SER A 57 -11.14 -16.37 9.83
CA SER A 57 -9.91 -16.32 9.02
C SER A 57 -9.39 -17.70 8.68
N SER A 58 -9.58 -18.68 9.57
CA SER A 58 -9.19 -20.07 9.40
C SER A 58 -10.27 -21.01 8.89
N HIS A 59 -11.46 -20.50 8.58
CA HIS A 59 -12.56 -21.30 8.09
C HIS A 59 -12.41 -21.50 6.57
N GLU A 60 -12.17 -22.71 6.13
CA GLU A 60 -11.91 -23.03 4.71
C GLU A 60 -13.18 -23.06 3.85
N GLU A 61 -14.32 -23.44 4.44
CA GLU A 61 -15.59 -23.50 3.71
C GLU A 61 -16.07 -22.10 3.32
N ASP A 62 -16.82 -22.00 2.22
CA ASP A 62 -17.49 -20.75 1.84
C ASP A 62 -18.40 -20.25 2.94
N LEU A 63 -18.15 -19.01 3.39
CA LEU A 63 -18.89 -18.43 4.52
C LEU A 63 -20.38 -18.25 4.18
N TRP A 64 -20.71 -17.92 2.92
CA TRP A 64 -22.09 -17.77 2.49
C TRP A 64 -22.88 -19.07 2.54
N GLU A 65 -22.25 -20.20 2.10
CA GLU A 65 -22.85 -21.52 2.26
C GLU A 65 -23.06 -21.89 3.74
N THR A 66 -22.06 -21.64 4.59
CA THR A 66 -22.13 -21.88 6.04
C THR A 66 -23.28 -21.10 6.70
N VAL A 67 -23.47 -19.84 6.29
CA VAL A 67 -24.57 -18.98 6.73
C VAL A 67 -25.92 -19.55 6.31
N ASN A 68 -26.08 -19.89 5.03
CA ASN A 68 -27.33 -20.44 4.48
C ASN A 68 -27.73 -21.78 5.08
N GLN A 69 -26.76 -22.59 5.46
CA GLN A 69 -26.97 -23.86 6.12
C GLN A 69 -27.21 -23.74 7.64
N GLY A 70 -27.12 -22.52 8.19
CA GLY A 70 -27.31 -22.26 9.63
C GLY A 70 -26.17 -22.83 10.50
N ARG A 71 -24.99 -23.13 9.94
CA ARG A 71 -23.86 -23.81 10.62
C ARG A 71 -22.85 -22.87 11.29
N LEU A 72 -23.07 -21.56 11.29
CA LEU A 72 -22.14 -20.60 11.92
C LEU A 72 -21.80 -20.94 13.38
N ILE A 73 -22.74 -21.48 14.14
CA ILE A 73 -22.51 -21.86 15.55
C ILE A 73 -21.65 -23.12 15.71
N ASP A 74 -21.45 -23.88 14.64
CA ASP A 74 -20.61 -25.08 14.63
C ASP A 74 -19.13 -24.68 14.52
N ILE A 75 -18.85 -23.45 14.06
CA ILE A 75 -17.50 -22.90 14.03
C ILE A 75 -17.04 -22.61 15.46
N LYS A 76 -15.98 -23.28 15.90
CA LYS A 76 -15.42 -23.10 17.23
C LYS A 76 -15.02 -21.64 17.45
N GLY A 77 -15.60 -21.00 18.44
CA GLY A 77 -15.32 -19.59 18.78
C GLY A 77 -16.41 -18.62 18.34
N ILE A 78 -17.37 -19.05 17.54
CA ILE A 78 -18.55 -18.26 17.15
C ILE A 78 -19.74 -18.63 18.03
N GLY A 79 -20.12 -17.71 18.91
CA GLY A 79 -21.32 -17.84 19.76
C GLY A 79 -22.57 -17.32 19.07
N LYS A 80 -23.75 -17.67 19.61
CA LYS A 80 -25.06 -17.30 19.03
C LYS A 80 -25.22 -15.81 18.72
N GLY A 81 -24.67 -14.92 19.55
CA GLY A 81 -24.78 -13.47 19.34
C GLY A 81 -23.98 -13.00 18.10
N ILE A 82 -22.74 -13.47 17.96
CA ILE A 82 -21.90 -13.15 16.80
C ILE A 82 -22.42 -13.83 15.54
N ALA A 83 -22.88 -15.10 15.64
CA ALA A 83 -23.52 -15.79 14.52
C ALA A 83 -24.77 -15.04 14.01
N GLY A 84 -25.59 -14.50 14.91
CA GLY A 84 -26.74 -13.65 14.56
C GLY A 84 -26.33 -12.39 13.80
N LEU A 85 -25.26 -11.73 14.24
CA LEU A 85 -24.73 -10.52 13.63
C LEU A 85 -24.14 -10.77 12.23
N ILE A 86 -23.39 -11.87 12.08
CA ILE A 86 -22.85 -12.29 10.77
C ILE A 86 -24.00 -12.62 9.81
N ASN A 87 -25.00 -13.36 10.29
CA ASN A 87 -26.18 -13.72 9.48
C ASN A 87 -26.97 -12.47 9.04
N GLU A 88 -27.16 -11.50 9.94
CA GLU A 88 -27.81 -10.23 9.63
C GLU A 88 -27.01 -9.44 8.58
N ALA A 89 -25.70 -9.30 8.80
CA ALA A 89 -24.83 -8.61 7.86
C ALA A 89 -24.91 -9.24 6.46
N MET A 90 -24.73 -10.55 6.34
CA MET A 90 -24.67 -11.23 5.05
C MET A 90 -26.02 -11.34 4.33
N ASN A 91 -27.14 -11.49 5.06
CA ASN A 91 -28.46 -11.67 4.46
C ASN A 91 -29.29 -10.40 4.34
N ILE A 92 -29.06 -9.37 5.19
CA ILE A 92 -29.87 -8.16 5.27
C ILE A 92 -29.05 -6.91 4.94
N GLY A 93 -27.71 -6.98 5.01
CA GLY A 93 -26.83 -5.85 4.75
C GLY A 93 -26.72 -4.87 5.91
N THR A 94 -27.10 -5.25 7.13
CA THR A 94 -27.02 -4.42 8.33
C THR A 94 -26.17 -5.08 9.42
N TRP A 95 -25.70 -4.28 10.36
CA TRP A 95 -24.81 -4.71 11.44
C TRP A 95 -25.46 -4.57 12.84
N GLY A 96 -26.80 -4.52 12.90
CA GLY A 96 -27.52 -4.30 14.15
C GLY A 96 -27.08 -3.01 14.87
N ASP A 97 -26.93 -3.10 16.18
CA ASP A 97 -26.59 -1.94 17.04
C ASP A 97 -25.11 -1.54 17.05
N LEU A 98 -24.25 -2.06 16.13
CA LEU A 98 -22.83 -1.73 16.15
C LEU A 98 -22.56 -0.23 15.90
N GLY A 99 -23.44 0.49 15.19
CA GLY A 99 -23.34 1.93 14.97
C GLY A 99 -23.16 2.73 16.24
N SER A 100 -23.90 2.36 17.27
CA SER A 100 -23.84 3.03 18.57
C SER A 100 -22.47 2.88 19.26
N LEU A 101 -21.72 1.82 18.97
CA LEU A 101 -20.39 1.61 19.54
C LEU A 101 -19.35 2.53 18.89
N TYR A 102 -19.45 2.74 17.58
CA TYR A 102 -18.57 3.68 16.86
C TYR A 102 -18.79 5.13 17.28
N GLU A 103 -20.03 5.49 17.66
CA GLU A 103 -20.36 6.82 18.16
C GLU A 103 -19.88 7.06 19.60
N LYS A 104 -19.77 6.00 20.41
CA LYS A 104 -19.36 6.10 21.83
C LYS A 104 -17.87 6.34 22.02
N VAL A 105 -17.03 5.79 21.14
CA VAL A 105 -15.57 5.90 21.27
C VAL A 105 -15.11 7.19 20.60
N PRO A 106 -14.46 8.11 21.34
CA PRO A 106 -13.90 9.32 20.76
C PRO A 106 -12.98 9.01 19.58
N ARG A 107 -13.17 9.67 18.44
CA ARG A 107 -12.38 9.42 17.22
C ARG A 107 -10.88 9.57 17.43
N GLY A 108 -10.45 10.51 18.25
CA GLY A 108 -9.04 10.70 18.56
C GLY A 108 -8.38 9.49 19.24
N LEU A 109 -9.14 8.67 20.01
CA LEU A 109 -8.62 7.42 20.56
C LEU A 109 -8.34 6.39 19.45
N ILE A 110 -9.17 6.38 18.41
CA ILE A 110 -8.97 5.52 17.23
C ILE A 110 -7.74 6.01 16.45
N GLU A 111 -7.59 7.33 16.26
CA GLU A 111 -6.44 7.92 15.59
C GLU A 111 -5.11 7.57 16.28
N MET A 112 -5.10 7.51 17.62
CA MET A 112 -3.91 7.12 18.39
C MET A 112 -3.47 5.66 18.16
N LEU A 113 -4.32 4.78 17.63
CA LEU A 113 -3.93 3.42 17.23
C LEU A 113 -2.92 3.41 16.08
N GLY A 114 -2.88 4.48 15.29
CA GLY A 114 -1.88 4.68 14.23
C GLY A 114 -0.47 4.94 14.75
N VAL A 115 -0.30 5.28 16.03
CA VAL A 115 1.02 5.52 16.63
C VAL A 115 1.73 4.17 16.86
N PRO A 116 2.88 3.91 16.21
CA PRO A 116 3.59 2.65 16.33
C PRO A 116 3.88 2.25 17.78
N GLY A 117 3.52 1.02 18.14
CA GLY A 117 3.71 0.47 19.48
C GLY A 117 2.66 0.90 20.52
N LEU A 118 1.62 1.62 20.09
CA LEU A 118 0.51 2.03 20.93
C LEU A 118 -0.72 1.15 20.65
N GLY A 119 -1.10 0.34 21.62
CA GLY A 119 -2.28 -0.53 21.51
C GLY A 119 -3.47 -0.02 22.32
N PRO A 120 -4.69 -0.55 22.07
CA PRO A 120 -5.95 -0.04 22.65
C PRO A 120 -5.95 -0.01 24.19
N LYS A 121 -5.28 -0.96 24.85
CA LYS A 121 -5.19 -0.96 26.33
C LYS A 121 -4.43 0.24 26.89
N ARG A 122 -3.35 0.67 26.20
CA ARG A 122 -2.58 1.84 26.63
C ARG A 122 -3.32 3.13 26.31
N ILE A 123 -3.96 3.19 25.16
CA ILE A 123 -4.80 4.33 24.78
C ILE A 123 -5.90 4.52 25.81
N LYS A 124 -6.59 3.44 26.17
CA LYS A 124 -7.62 3.47 27.23
C LYS A 124 -7.05 3.95 28.57
N GLN A 125 -5.87 3.47 28.96
CA GLN A 125 -5.18 3.91 30.16
C GLN A 125 -4.90 5.43 30.12
N PHE A 126 -4.40 5.95 29.01
CA PHE A 126 -4.11 7.39 28.86
C PHE A 126 -5.38 8.24 28.92
N TYR A 127 -6.46 7.74 28.30
CA TYR A 127 -7.77 8.38 28.38
C TYR A 127 -8.29 8.43 29.82
N ASP A 128 -8.27 7.29 30.52
CA ASP A 128 -8.83 7.18 31.87
C ASP A 128 -8.01 7.92 32.94
N GLU A 129 -6.67 7.87 32.85
CA GLU A 129 -5.79 8.38 33.90
C GLU A 129 -5.33 9.82 33.64
N LEU A 130 -5.24 10.26 32.38
CA LEU A 130 -4.72 11.58 32.00
C LEU A 130 -5.72 12.42 31.17
N GLY A 131 -6.88 11.87 30.79
CA GLY A 131 -7.86 12.58 29.98
C GLY A 131 -7.40 12.84 28.53
N ILE A 132 -6.45 12.06 28.01
CA ILE A 132 -5.92 12.21 26.66
C ILE A 132 -6.94 11.73 25.64
N GLU A 133 -7.47 12.61 24.80
CA GLU A 133 -8.54 12.32 23.85
C GLU A 133 -8.07 12.24 22.39
N ASN A 134 -6.87 12.76 22.08
CA ASN A 134 -6.34 12.84 20.72
C ASN A 134 -4.81 12.85 20.68
N ILE A 135 -4.23 12.83 19.48
CA ILE A 135 -2.78 12.79 19.26
C ILE A 135 -2.09 14.07 19.77
N THR A 136 -2.76 15.22 19.73
CA THR A 136 -2.20 16.49 20.21
C THR A 136 -2.03 16.45 21.73
N ASP A 137 -3.06 15.99 22.45
CA ASP A 137 -2.99 15.81 23.91
C ASP A 137 -1.93 14.78 24.28
N LEU A 138 -1.86 13.67 23.52
CA LEU A 138 -0.85 12.63 23.71
C LEU A 138 0.57 13.18 23.55
N ARG A 139 0.81 14.02 22.56
CA ARG A 139 2.10 14.67 22.34
C ARG A 139 2.44 15.59 23.52
N ALA A 140 1.52 16.45 23.93
CA ALA A 140 1.74 17.37 25.04
C ALA A 140 2.09 16.61 26.33
N ALA A 141 1.30 15.60 26.70
CA ALA A 141 1.56 14.77 27.88
C ALA A 141 2.91 14.03 27.81
N ALA A 142 3.34 13.61 26.62
CA ALA A 142 4.64 12.97 26.43
C ALA A 142 5.81 13.98 26.53
N GLU A 143 5.67 15.20 26.01
CA GLU A 143 6.66 16.26 26.11
C GLU A 143 6.82 16.77 27.55
N ASP A 144 5.74 16.82 28.32
CA ASP A 144 5.71 17.20 29.72
C ASP A 144 6.19 16.08 30.67
N GLY A 145 6.41 14.86 30.15
CA GLY A 145 6.90 13.70 30.92
C GLY A 145 5.81 13.03 31.76
N GLU A 146 4.53 13.33 31.54
CA GLU A 146 3.40 12.79 32.31
C GLU A 146 3.20 11.31 32.07
N LEU A 147 3.46 10.83 30.82
CA LEU A 147 3.32 9.42 30.49
C LEU A 147 4.28 8.54 31.26
N SER A 148 5.50 9.01 31.52
CA SER A 148 6.52 8.24 32.25
C SER A 148 6.17 8.02 33.73
N ASN A 149 5.20 8.73 34.28
CA ASN A 149 4.70 8.59 35.65
C ASN A 149 3.64 7.47 35.78
N LEU A 150 3.11 6.99 34.65
CA LEU A 150 2.12 5.91 34.66
C LEU A 150 2.73 4.53 34.94
N PRO A 151 1.96 3.61 35.53
CA PRO A 151 2.42 2.23 35.79
C PRO A 151 2.89 1.54 34.49
N ARG A 152 4.08 0.94 34.55
CA ARG A 152 4.72 0.23 33.41
C ARG A 152 5.07 1.13 32.21
N MET A 153 5.14 2.43 32.43
CA MET A 153 5.62 3.41 31.47
C MET A 153 6.93 4.01 31.98
N GLY A 154 7.93 4.05 31.16
CA GLY A 154 9.22 4.68 31.48
C GLY A 154 9.62 5.65 30.37
N LYS A 155 10.61 6.49 30.63
CA LYS A 155 11.12 7.51 29.69
C LYS A 155 11.47 6.96 28.30
N LYS A 156 11.89 5.68 28.21
CA LYS A 156 12.18 5.02 26.92
C LYS A 156 10.89 4.84 26.09
N MET A 157 9.77 4.49 26.73
CA MET A 157 8.49 4.32 26.06
C MET A 157 7.89 5.67 25.65
N GLU A 158 7.95 6.66 26.53
CA GLU A 158 7.53 8.04 26.27
C GLU A 158 8.22 8.60 25.02
N ARG A 159 9.57 8.46 24.94
CA ARG A 159 10.32 8.84 23.74
C ARG A 159 9.88 8.08 22.48
N ARG A 160 9.62 6.76 22.58
CA ARG A 160 9.11 5.98 21.45
C ARG A 160 7.73 6.43 20.98
N ILE A 161 6.88 6.89 21.90
CA ILE A 161 5.57 7.45 21.55
C ILE A 161 5.76 8.76 20.79
N LEU A 162 6.64 9.66 21.22
CA LEU A 162 6.96 10.90 20.49
C LEU A 162 7.51 10.62 19.09
N GLU A 163 8.49 9.70 18.99
CA GLU A 163 9.03 9.25 17.71
C GLU A 163 7.92 8.64 16.81
N GLY A 164 6.99 7.88 17.41
CA GLY A 164 5.84 7.30 16.72
C GLY A 164 4.83 8.34 16.22
N ILE A 165 4.57 9.37 17.02
CA ILE A 165 3.69 10.50 16.63
C ILE A 165 4.34 11.29 15.47
N ASP A 166 5.65 11.54 15.52
CA ASP A 166 6.38 12.21 14.44
C ASP A 166 6.37 11.38 13.15
N LEU A 167 6.51 10.07 13.29
CA LEU A 167 6.42 9.15 12.17
C LEU A 167 5.01 9.16 11.56
N LEU A 168 3.97 9.07 12.39
CA LEU A 168 2.58 9.15 11.93
C LEU A 168 2.30 10.47 11.20
N ALA A 169 2.77 11.60 11.74
CA ALA A 169 2.61 12.91 11.12
C ALA A 169 3.29 13.00 9.74
N ARG A 170 4.48 12.39 9.58
CA ARG A 170 5.19 12.34 8.29
C ARG A 170 4.46 11.51 7.24
N PHE A 171 3.74 10.48 7.65
CA PHE A 171 3.01 9.57 6.77
C PHE A 171 1.49 9.81 6.73
N SER A 172 0.99 10.75 7.54
CA SER A 172 -0.42 11.17 7.50
C SER A 172 -0.76 11.72 6.11
N GLY A 173 -1.80 11.16 5.52
CA GLY A 173 -2.24 11.52 4.17
C GLY A 173 -1.45 10.87 3.03
N ARG A 174 -0.33 10.15 3.30
CA ARG A 174 0.39 9.41 2.26
C ARG A 174 -0.26 8.06 2.00
N ARG A 175 -0.23 7.63 0.74
CA ARG A 175 -0.70 6.32 0.27
C ARG A 175 0.49 5.47 -0.17
N ARG A 176 0.39 4.17 -0.07
CA ARG A 176 1.34 3.24 -0.70
C ARG A 176 1.39 3.50 -2.21
N LEU A 177 2.52 3.16 -2.83
CA LEU A 177 2.73 3.40 -4.26
C LEU A 177 1.65 2.72 -5.11
N ASP A 178 1.33 1.46 -4.84
CA ASP A 178 0.32 0.68 -5.55
C ASP A 178 -1.06 1.38 -5.53
N ILE A 179 -1.52 1.79 -4.36
CA ILE A 179 -2.77 2.52 -4.19
C ILE A 179 -2.73 3.90 -4.87
N GLY A 180 -1.65 4.66 -4.64
CA GLY A 180 -1.50 5.98 -5.24
C GLY A 180 -1.43 5.96 -6.75
N LEU A 181 -0.82 4.93 -7.35
CA LEU A 181 -0.77 4.77 -8.80
C LEU A 181 -2.14 4.48 -9.41
N LEU A 182 -2.96 3.65 -8.77
CA LEU A 182 -4.33 3.41 -9.24
C LEU A 182 -5.13 4.71 -9.35
N TYR A 183 -5.09 5.55 -8.31
CA TYR A 183 -5.69 6.89 -8.35
C TYR A 183 -5.09 7.75 -9.46
N GLY A 184 -3.76 7.79 -9.53
CA GLY A 184 -3.02 8.61 -10.49
C GLY A 184 -3.31 8.24 -11.93
N GLU A 185 -3.23 6.96 -12.27
CA GLU A 185 -3.47 6.44 -13.62
C GLU A 185 -4.95 6.55 -14.06
N ALA A 186 -5.89 6.35 -13.13
CA ALA A 186 -7.30 6.58 -13.42
C ALA A 186 -7.57 8.07 -13.70
N PHE A 187 -7.00 8.95 -12.90
CA PHE A 187 -7.16 10.39 -13.05
C PHE A 187 -6.48 10.93 -14.30
N GLU A 188 -5.24 10.50 -14.58
CA GLU A 188 -4.49 10.82 -15.80
C GLU A 188 -5.31 10.47 -17.06
N ARG A 189 -5.82 9.23 -17.16
CA ARG A 189 -6.62 8.79 -18.31
C ARG A 189 -7.88 9.61 -18.52
N ARG A 190 -8.57 9.98 -17.43
CA ARG A 190 -9.78 10.81 -17.53
C ARG A 190 -9.46 12.21 -18.06
N ILE A 191 -8.34 12.80 -17.62
CA ILE A 191 -7.89 14.10 -18.11
C ILE A 191 -7.42 14.01 -19.57
N ASP A 192 -6.64 12.99 -19.92
CA ASP A 192 -6.12 12.79 -21.28
C ASP A 192 -7.26 12.59 -22.30
N GLY A 193 -8.38 11.99 -21.87
CA GLY A 193 -9.59 11.83 -22.69
C GLY A 193 -10.47 13.08 -22.86
N ILE A 194 -10.15 14.21 -22.22
CA ILE A 194 -10.96 15.44 -22.34
C ILE A 194 -10.69 16.12 -23.67
N GLU A 195 -11.76 16.47 -24.39
CA GLU A 195 -11.66 17.26 -25.63
C GLU A 195 -10.99 18.62 -25.38
N GLY A 196 -9.89 18.87 -26.06
CA GLY A 196 -9.05 20.07 -25.90
C GLY A 196 -7.76 19.82 -25.10
N VAL A 197 -7.62 18.66 -24.47
CA VAL A 197 -6.34 18.18 -23.94
C VAL A 197 -5.58 17.48 -25.05
N GLN A 198 -4.34 17.90 -25.33
CA GLN A 198 -3.49 17.24 -26.32
C GLN A 198 -2.69 16.09 -25.73
N ARG A 199 -2.34 16.17 -24.46
CA ARG A 199 -1.60 15.17 -23.69
C ARG A 199 -1.77 15.47 -22.21
N ALA A 200 -2.03 14.45 -21.41
CA ALA A 200 -1.93 14.53 -19.95
C ALA A 200 -0.96 13.46 -19.44
N GLN A 201 -0.25 13.74 -18.37
CA GLN A 201 0.70 12.77 -17.80
C GLN A 201 0.89 12.98 -16.30
N LEU A 202 0.94 11.87 -15.57
CA LEU A 202 1.26 11.83 -14.15
C LEU A 202 2.72 12.28 -13.92
N ALA A 203 2.94 13.09 -12.91
CA ALA A 203 4.24 13.63 -12.51
C ALA A 203 4.52 13.32 -11.03
N GLY A 204 5.36 14.10 -10.39
CA GLY A 204 5.64 14.05 -8.96
C GLY A 204 6.24 12.74 -8.48
N SER A 205 6.03 12.45 -7.20
CA SER A 205 6.53 11.24 -6.54
C SER A 205 5.91 9.95 -7.10
N ALA A 206 4.71 10.02 -7.64
CA ALA A 206 4.04 8.89 -8.28
C ALA A 206 4.79 8.45 -9.55
N ARG A 207 5.18 9.39 -10.42
CA ARG A 207 5.97 9.08 -11.62
C ARG A 207 7.36 8.57 -11.28
N ARG A 208 7.97 9.07 -10.19
CA ARG A 208 9.26 8.58 -9.70
C ARG A 208 9.18 7.25 -8.95
N ARG A 209 8.00 6.63 -8.86
CA ARG A 209 7.77 5.33 -8.21
C ARG A 209 8.23 5.30 -6.75
N LYS A 210 8.00 6.39 -5.99
CA LYS A 210 8.32 6.41 -4.55
C LYS A 210 7.42 5.43 -3.79
N GLU A 211 7.97 4.77 -2.79
CA GLU A 211 7.26 3.78 -1.94
C GLU A 211 5.93 4.29 -1.37
N SER A 212 5.84 5.60 -1.16
CA SER A 212 4.61 6.26 -0.71
C SER A 212 4.40 7.60 -1.43
N ILE A 213 3.14 7.91 -1.72
CA ILE A 213 2.69 9.09 -2.46
C ILE A 213 1.87 9.97 -1.52
N GLY A 214 2.20 11.27 -1.45
CA GLY A 214 1.46 12.24 -0.64
C GLY A 214 0.32 12.91 -1.40
N ASP A 215 0.60 13.26 -2.65
CA ASP A 215 -0.30 13.92 -3.58
C ASP A 215 -0.04 13.43 -5.00
N LEU A 216 -0.98 13.69 -5.88
CA LEU A 216 -0.88 13.38 -7.29
C LEU A 216 -0.70 14.69 -8.08
N ASP A 217 0.34 14.75 -8.87
CA ASP A 217 0.57 15.82 -9.82
C ASP A 217 0.29 15.31 -11.24
N VAL A 218 -0.60 15.97 -11.97
CA VAL A 218 -0.84 15.73 -13.41
C VAL A 218 -0.54 17.00 -14.18
N VAL A 219 0.21 16.88 -15.25
CA VAL A 219 0.45 17.97 -16.20
C VAL A 219 -0.36 17.71 -17.46
N ALA A 220 -1.12 18.68 -17.92
CA ALA A 220 -1.94 18.59 -19.13
C ALA A 220 -1.58 19.71 -20.12
N ALA A 221 -1.30 19.32 -21.36
CA ALA A 221 -1.03 20.22 -22.47
C ALA A 221 -2.39 20.71 -23.07
N VAL A 222 -2.65 22.00 -22.92
CA VAL A 222 -3.93 22.61 -23.31
C VAL A 222 -3.65 23.96 -23.97
N GLU A 223 -4.23 24.19 -25.15
CA GLU A 223 -4.18 25.51 -25.79
C GLU A 223 -4.98 26.53 -24.98
N LYS A 224 -4.53 27.77 -24.98
CA LYS A 224 -5.08 28.83 -24.15
C LYS A 224 -6.59 29.00 -24.31
N GLU A 225 -7.12 28.88 -25.53
CA GLU A 225 -8.54 28.99 -25.86
C GLU A 225 -9.39 27.85 -25.28
N ASN A 226 -8.80 26.72 -24.93
CA ASN A 226 -9.50 25.55 -24.37
C ASN A 226 -9.46 25.46 -22.85
N ILE A 227 -8.69 26.32 -22.18
CA ILE A 227 -8.44 26.22 -20.72
C ILE A 227 -9.75 26.21 -19.92
N GLU A 228 -10.67 27.13 -20.20
CA GLU A 228 -11.95 27.23 -19.48
C GLU A 228 -12.78 25.96 -19.67
N LYS A 229 -12.97 25.51 -20.93
CA LYS A 229 -13.72 24.28 -21.25
C LYS A 229 -13.09 23.03 -20.58
N VAL A 230 -11.77 22.92 -20.65
CA VAL A 230 -11.05 21.80 -20.04
C VAL A 230 -11.15 21.84 -18.51
N THR A 231 -11.05 23.02 -17.90
CA THR A 231 -11.23 23.19 -16.45
C THR A 231 -12.62 22.73 -16.02
N ASP A 232 -13.69 23.17 -16.68
CA ASP A 232 -15.05 22.74 -16.37
C ASP A 232 -15.23 21.22 -16.53
N SER A 233 -14.61 20.64 -17.56
CA SER A 233 -14.64 19.21 -17.80
C SER A 233 -13.91 18.45 -16.69
N ILE A 234 -12.73 18.92 -16.24
CA ILE A 234 -12.00 18.32 -15.12
C ILE A 234 -12.85 18.38 -13.85
N LEU A 235 -13.45 19.52 -13.53
CA LEU A 235 -14.26 19.69 -12.32
C LEU A 235 -15.53 18.82 -12.32
N SER A 236 -15.92 18.31 -13.48
CA SER A 236 -17.08 17.42 -13.66
C SER A 236 -16.71 15.93 -13.63
N ILE A 237 -15.44 15.57 -13.45
CA ILE A 237 -15.00 14.17 -13.39
C ILE A 237 -15.61 13.48 -12.16
N PRO A 238 -16.31 12.33 -12.33
CA PRO A 238 -16.74 11.50 -11.19
C PRO A 238 -15.53 11.09 -10.34
N GLY A 239 -15.70 11.11 -9.01
CA GLY A 239 -14.60 10.77 -8.08
C GLY A 239 -13.83 12.00 -7.57
N ILE A 240 -14.29 13.22 -7.86
CA ILE A 240 -13.81 14.42 -7.18
C ILE A 240 -14.66 14.65 -5.93
N ALA A 241 -14.05 14.43 -4.76
CA ALA A 241 -14.71 14.65 -3.46
C ALA A 241 -14.78 16.13 -3.08
N GLU A 242 -13.74 16.91 -3.42
CA GLU A 242 -13.64 18.33 -3.09
C GLU A 242 -12.79 19.10 -4.11
N VAL A 243 -13.18 20.32 -4.40
CA VAL A 243 -12.39 21.27 -5.17
C VAL A 243 -11.77 22.29 -4.23
N LYS A 244 -10.47 22.21 -3.98
CA LYS A 244 -9.72 23.15 -3.11
C LYS A 244 -9.46 24.49 -3.81
N GLY A 245 -9.40 24.48 -5.12
CA GLY A 245 -9.22 25.68 -5.94
C GLY A 245 -9.06 25.35 -7.41
N ALA A 246 -9.56 26.27 -8.26
CA ALA A 246 -9.41 26.18 -9.70
C ALA A 246 -9.01 27.55 -10.26
N GLY A 247 -7.91 27.59 -10.98
CA GLY A 247 -7.39 28.77 -11.68
C GLY A 247 -6.90 28.38 -13.06
N ASP A 248 -6.55 29.38 -13.87
CA ASP A 248 -6.20 29.21 -15.30
C ASP A 248 -5.04 28.24 -15.58
N SER A 249 -4.16 28.03 -14.60
CA SER A 249 -2.96 27.18 -14.77
C SER A 249 -2.85 26.08 -13.74
N LYS A 250 -3.72 26.08 -12.72
CA LYS A 250 -3.66 25.10 -11.61
C LYS A 250 -5.05 24.81 -11.05
N ILE A 251 -5.37 23.53 -10.95
CA ILE A 251 -6.55 23.01 -10.28
C ILE A 251 -6.06 22.14 -9.11
N SER A 252 -6.65 22.30 -7.93
CA SER A 252 -6.33 21.52 -6.73
C SER A 252 -7.59 20.85 -6.21
N LEU A 253 -7.52 19.54 -6.01
CA LEU A 253 -8.67 18.66 -5.77
C LEU A 253 -8.37 17.67 -4.64
N ILE A 254 -9.43 17.05 -4.13
CA ILE A 254 -9.37 15.77 -3.43
C ILE A 254 -10.10 14.73 -4.28
N LEU A 255 -9.45 13.60 -4.55
CA LEU A 255 -10.06 12.45 -5.22
C LEU A 255 -10.52 11.42 -4.20
N GLU A 256 -11.59 10.70 -4.52
CA GLU A 256 -12.12 9.56 -3.75
C GLU A 256 -12.22 8.30 -4.62
N SER A 257 -12.53 7.15 -4.01
CA SER A 257 -12.53 5.85 -4.68
C SER A 257 -13.52 5.73 -5.83
N THR A 258 -14.57 6.54 -5.88
CA THR A 258 -15.56 6.56 -7.00
C THR A 258 -14.93 6.94 -8.34
N ILE A 259 -13.69 7.44 -8.35
CA ILE A 259 -12.93 7.68 -9.60
C ILE A 259 -12.73 6.39 -10.41
N PHE A 260 -12.88 5.23 -9.80
CA PHE A 260 -12.73 3.91 -10.45
C PHE A 260 -14.04 3.36 -11.03
N GLU A 261 -15.22 3.88 -10.66
CA GLU A 261 -16.53 3.26 -10.98
C GLU A 261 -16.81 3.11 -12.48
N ASP A 262 -16.38 4.05 -13.31
CA ASP A 262 -16.52 3.93 -14.77
C ASP A 262 -15.39 3.13 -15.44
N ALA A 263 -14.30 2.90 -14.76
CA ALA A 263 -13.18 2.13 -15.29
C ALA A 263 -13.46 0.61 -15.33
N ALA A 264 -14.39 0.14 -14.51
CA ALA A 264 -14.86 -1.25 -14.52
C ALA A 264 -15.78 -1.59 -15.70
N SER A 265 -16.47 -0.60 -16.28
CA SER A 265 -17.35 -0.79 -17.43
C SER A 265 -16.64 -0.72 -18.79
N ASN A 266 -15.44 -0.10 -18.86
CA ASN A 266 -14.56 -0.09 -20.03
C ASN A 266 -13.24 -0.78 -19.68
N SER A 267 -13.18 -2.07 -19.89
CA SER A 267 -12.14 -3.05 -19.54
C SER A 267 -10.75 -2.80 -20.15
N THR A 268 -10.13 -1.66 -19.86
CA THR A 268 -8.75 -1.35 -20.24
C THR A 268 -7.89 -0.85 -19.07
N ILE A 269 -8.39 -0.83 -17.84
CA ILE A 269 -7.49 -1.04 -16.71
C ILE A 269 -7.05 -2.48 -16.86
N ASP A 270 -5.76 -2.66 -17.06
CA ASP A 270 -5.19 -3.98 -17.11
C ASP A 270 -5.78 -4.79 -15.96
N GLY A 271 -6.72 -5.71 -16.28
CA GLY A 271 -7.42 -6.52 -15.29
C GLY A 271 -6.43 -7.26 -14.40
N GLY A 272 -5.15 -7.35 -14.86
CA GLY A 272 -4.01 -7.82 -14.12
C GLY A 272 -3.65 -7.01 -12.88
N VAL A 273 -3.66 -5.68 -12.91
CA VAL A 273 -3.31 -4.88 -11.72
C VAL A 273 -4.41 -4.91 -10.68
N LEU A 274 -5.68 -4.84 -11.10
CA LEU A 274 -6.83 -4.95 -10.19
C LEU A 274 -7.04 -6.37 -9.67
N ALA A 275 -6.79 -7.40 -10.50
CA ALA A 275 -6.82 -8.78 -10.08
C ALA A 275 -5.60 -9.16 -9.21
N ALA A 276 -4.41 -8.60 -9.49
CA ALA A 276 -3.21 -8.81 -8.69
C ALA A 276 -3.25 -8.15 -7.30
N LEU A 277 -4.09 -7.12 -7.11
CA LEU A 277 -4.28 -6.50 -5.79
C LEU A 277 -5.08 -7.39 -4.82
N GLY A 278 -5.74 -8.45 -5.30
CA GLY A 278 -6.58 -9.31 -4.46
C GLY A 278 -7.77 -8.57 -3.82
N GLY A 279 -8.75 -9.31 -3.29
CA GLY A 279 -9.93 -8.73 -2.65
C GLY A 279 -9.62 -7.77 -1.48
N GLU A 280 -8.55 -8.02 -0.72
CA GLU A 280 -8.18 -7.19 0.45
C GLU A 280 -7.65 -5.80 0.05
N ALA A 281 -6.87 -5.67 -1.00
CA ALA A 281 -6.40 -4.36 -1.47
C ALA A 281 -7.54 -3.54 -2.09
N TRP A 282 -8.52 -4.22 -2.70
CA TRP A 282 -9.75 -3.60 -3.18
C TRP A 282 -10.62 -3.11 -2.01
N GLU A 283 -10.73 -3.89 -0.93
CA GLU A 283 -11.43 -3.49 0.30
C GLU A 283 -10.74 -2.29 0.99
N GLU A 284 -9.41 -2.22 0.94
CA GLU A 284 -8.64 -1.06 1.44
C GLU A 284 -8.87 0.20 0.57
N LEU A 285 -9.05 0.05 -0.73
CA LEU A 285 -9.45 1.13 -1.65
C LEU A 285 -10.90 1.59 -1.42
N GLU A 286 -11.83 0.68 -1.12
CA GLU A 286 -13.24 0.99 -0.88
C GLU A 286 -13.48 1.74 0.44
N ALA A 287 -12.60 1.61 1.43
CA ALA A 287 -12.76 2.19 2.74
C ALA A 287 -12.40 3.68 2.81
N ASN A 288 -13.14 4.56 2.13
CA ASN A 288 -13.07 6.03 2.26
C ASN A 288 -11.66 6.65 2.12
N SER A 289 -10.79 6.06 1.31
CA SER A 289 -9.48 6.66 1.08
C SER A 289 -9.58 7.80 0.07
N THR A 290 -9.13 8.98 0.47
CA THR A 290 -9.01 10.14 -0.41
C THR A 290 -7.54 10.45 -0.67
N ILE A 291 -7.24 11.11 -1.79
CA ILE A 291 -5.89 11.59 -2.10
C ILE A 291 -5.94 13.00 -2.67
N ASP A 292 -5.01 13.85 -2.23
CA ASP A 292 -4.83 15.17 -2.81
C ASP A 292 -4.32 15.06 -4.25
N ALA A 293 -4.88 15.87 -5.15
CA ALA A 293 -4.45 15.91 -6.55
C ALA A 293 -4.34 17.35 -7.05
N GLN A 294 -3.38 17.57 -7.93
CA GLN A 294 -3.15 18.84 -8.59
C GLN A 294 -3.06 18.62 -10.11
N VAL A 295 -3.73 19.45 -10.87
CA VAL A 295 -3.58 19.48 -12.34
C VAL A 295 -2.93 20.79 -12.74
N ARG A 296 -1.88 20.71 -13.56
CA ARG A 296 -1.22 21.85 -14.20
C ARG A 296 -1.65 21.92 -15.66
N LEU A 297 -2.34 23.01 -16.03
CA LEU A 297 -2.72 23.29 -17.41
C LEU A 297 -1.65 24.18 -18.02
N VAL A 298 -1.00 23.72 -19.08
CA VAL A 298 0.11 24.42 -19.72
C VAL A 298 0.01 24.38 -21.24
N PRO A 299 0.52 25.40 -21.94
CA PRO A 299 0.62 25.35 -23.39
C PRO A 299 1.48 24.16 -23.85
N PRO A 300 1.15 23.51 -24.98
CA PRO A 300 1.86 22.33 -25.47
C PRO A 300 3.37 22.49 -25.60
N HIS A 301 3.84 23.64 -26.04
CA HIS A 301 5.28 23.90 -26.27
C HIS A 301 6.14 23.98 -25.01
N VAL A 302 5.52 24.10 -23.81
CA VAL A 302 6.26 24.05 -22.51
C VAL A 302 6.03 22.75 -21.75
N PHE A 303 5.21 21.86 -22.29
CA PHE A 303 4.82 20.62 -21.61
C PHE A 303 6.01 19.80 -21.12
N ALA A 304 7.01 19.55 -21.98
CA ALA A 304 8.21 18.78 -21.64
C ALA A 304 8.97 19.37 -20.42
N TYR A 305 9.15 20.68 -20.41
CA TYR A 305 9.82 21.38 -19.31
C TYR A 305 9.01 21.34 -18.02
N THR A 306 7.69 21.51 -18.12
CA THR A 306 6.80 21.41 -16.96
C THR A 306 6.79 19.98 -16.42
N MET A 307 6.77 18.97 -17.29
CA MET A 307 6.87 17.56 -16.89
C MET A 307 8.18 17.27 -16.14
N ALA A 308 9.31 17.70 -16.68
CA ALA A 308 10.60 17.54 -16.01
C ALA A 308 10.61 18.22 -14.63
N TYR A 309 10.10 19.44 -14.56
CA TYR A 309 10.08 20.22 -13.32
C TYR A 309 9.16 19.58 -12.25
N PHE A 310 7.91 19.21 -12.59
CA PHE A 310 6.97 18.62 -11.65
C PHE A 310 7.25 17.14 -11.36
N THR A 311 7.93 16.43 -12.24
CA THR A 311 8.46 15.10 -11.92
C THR A 311 9.46 15.19 -10.75
N GLY A 312 10.35 16.17 -10.71
CA GLY A 312 11.33 16.34 -9.64
C GLY A 312 12.42 15.26 -9.69
N SER A 313 13.04 14.92 -8.57
CA SER A 313 12.83 15.49 -7.22
C SER A 313 13.22 16.96 -7.13
N LYS A 314 12.97 17.57 -5.99
CA LYS A 314 13.44 18.94 -5.73
C LYS A 314 14.98 19.02 -5.83
N GLU A 315 15.66 18.04 -5.27
CA GLU A 315 17.10 17.90 -5.25
C GLU A 315 17.64 17.71 -6.65
N HIS A 316 17.09 16.79 -7.43
CA HIS A 316 17.40 16.59 -8.84
C HIS A 316 17.23 17.89 -9.66
N ASN A 317 16.11 18.58 -9.49
CA ASN A 317 15.85 19.85 -10.17
C ASN A 317 16.88 20.94 -9.80
N VAL A 318 17.37 20.98 -8.57
CA VAL A 318 18.47 21.89 -8.18
C VAL A 318 19.74 21.58 -8.97
N ARG A 319 20.10 20.30 -9.11
CA ARG A 319 21.27 19.87 -9.86
C ARG A 319 21.13 20.17 -11.36
N MET A 320 19.97 19.90 -11.94
CA MET A 320 19.68 20.21 -13.35
C MET A 320 19.77 21.72 -13.62
N ARG A 321 19.26 22.55 -12.74
CA ARG A 321 19.39 24.01 -12.83
C ARG A 321 20.83 24.47 -12.71
N GLN A 322 21.61 23.89 -11.79
CA GLN A 322 23.04 24.21 -11.69
C GLN A 322 23.79 23.82 -12.97
N ARG A 323 23.52 22.63 -13.53
CA ARG A 323 24.08 22.21 -14.80
C ARG A 323 23.77 23.19 -15.95
N ALA A 324 22.53 23.67 -16.02
CA ALA A 324 22.14 24.69 -17.00
C ALA A 324 22.94 25.98 -16.81
N LEU A 325 23.08 26.47 -15.56
CA LEU A 325 23.86 27.67 -15.23
C LEU A 325 25.35 27.54 -15.65
N ASP A 326 25.94 26.38 -15.40
CA ASP A 326 27.35 26.09 -15.79
C ASP A 326 27.56 26.14 -17.32
N MET A 327 26.47 26.00 -18.09
CA MET A 327 26.46 26.09 -19.54
C MET A 327 26.02 27.47 -20.07
N GLY A 328 25.83 28.47 -19.20
CA GLY A 328 25.32 29.78 -19.58
C GLY A 328 23.81 29.78 -19.92
N LEU A 329 23.08 28.81 -19.41
CA LEU A 329 21.64 28.64 -19.60
C LEU A 329 20.88 28.75 -18.27
N ARG A 330 19.56 28.98 -18.34
CA ARG A 330 18.65 29.02 -17.21
C ARG A 330 17.50 28.06 -17.46
N LEU A 331 17.31 27.09 -16.58
CA LEU A 331 16.23 26.10 -16.63
C LEU A 331 15.13 26.43 -15.61
N ASN A 332 13.88 26.38 -16.03
CA ASN A 332 12.70 26.41 -15.16
C ASN A 332 11.54 25.58 -15.78
N GLU A 333 10.37 25.63 -15.18
CA GLU A 333 9.16 24.91 -15.63
C GLU A 333 8.63 25.36 -17.00
N PHE A 334 9.09 26.48 -17.53
CA PHE A 334 8.63 27.04 -18.82
C PHE A 334 9.66 26.87 -19.94
N GLY A 335 10.89 26.49 -19.64
CA GLY A 335 11.90 26.31 -20.67
C GLY A 335 13.34 26.35 -20.21
N LEU A 336 14.24 26.23 -21.19
CA LEU A 336 15.69 26.39 -21.09
C LEU A 336 16.12 27.60 -21.92
N PHE A 337 16.68 28.59 -21.27
CA PHE A 337 16.94 29.91 -21.86
C PHE A 337 18.44 30.28 -21.81
N PRO A 338 19.01 30.95 -22.82
CA PRO A 338 20.30 31.62 -22.69
C PRO A 338 20.28 32.66 -21.57
N LEU A 339 21.30 32.73 -20.74
CA LEU A 339 21.41 33.76 -19.70
C LEU A 339 21.52 35.17 -20.28
N GLU A 340 22.18 35.30 -21.43
CA GLU A 340 22.28 36.55 -22.15
C GLU A 340 21.07 36.75 -23.06
N GLY A 341 20.42 37.92 -22.98
CA GLY A 341 19.33 38.31 -23.89
C GLY A 341 17.91 38.09 -23.37
N LEU A 342 17.72 37.52 -22.16
CA LEU A 342 16.38 37.30 -21.58
C LEU A 342 15.62 38.62 -21.24
N GLY A 343 16.36 39.73 -21.04
CA GLY A 343 15.74 40.99 -20.59
C GLY A 343 14.88 40.79 -19.31
N ASP A 344 13.73 41.47 -19.26
CA ASP A 344 12.77 41.36 -18.16
C ASP A 344 11.68 40.28 -18.38
N ALA A 345 11.77 39.47 -19.45
CA ALA A 345 10.81 38.43 -19.76
C ALA A 345 10.78 37.34 -18.69
N LYS A 346 9.59 37.03 -18.15
CA LYS A 346 9.38 36.04 -17.10
C LYS A 346 8.27 35.04 -17.50
N GLY A 347 8.35 33.84 -16.96
CA GLY A 347 7.32 32.83 -17.15
C GLY A 347 7.12 32.45 -18.63
N LEU A 348 5.86 32.30 -19.02
CA LEU A 348 5.48 31.95 -20.39
C LEU A 348 5.94 32.93 -21.48
N GLN A 349 6.11 34.20 -21.16
CA GLN A 349 6.64 35.18 -22.12
C GLN A 349 8.11 34.91 -22.48
N ALA A 350 8.87 34.30 -21.57
CA ALA A 350 10.24 33.88 -21.85
C ALA A 350 10.26 32.59 -22.71
N ALA A 351 9.23 31.77 -22.64
CA ALA A 351 9.17 30.48 -23.34
C ALA A 351 9.34 30.59 -24.86
N GLU A 352 8.84 31.65 -25.46
CA GLU A 352 8.99 31.92 -26.90
C GLU A 352 10.45 32.07 -27.36
N ASN A 353 11.35 32.39 -26.43
CA ASN A 353 12.80 32.56 -26.71
C ASN A 353 13.64 31.40 -26.14
N GLY A 354 13.02 30.37 -25.63
CA GLY A 354 13.68 29.19 -25.09
C GLY A 354 14.12 28.21 -26.17
N LEU A 355 15.02 27.29 -25.78
CA LEU A 355 15.30 26.13 -26.59
C LEU A 355 14.06 25.24 -26.65
N PRO A 356 13.59 24.82 -27.84
CA PRO A 356 12.44 23.95 -27.95
C PRO A 356 12.75 22.57 -27.40
N ALA A 357 11.77 21.93 -26.77
CA ALA A 357 11.83 20.52 -26.42
C ALA A 357 10.43 19.92 -26.53
N PHE A 358 10.31 18.83 -27.29
CA PHE A 358 9.09 18.08 -27.45
C PHE A 358 8.90 17.08 -26.31
N ASP A 359 9.98 16.51 -25.83
CA ASP A 359 10.06 15.57 -24.71
C ASP A 359 11.19 15.92 -23.74
N GLU A 360 11.30 15.16 -22.65
CA GLU A 360 12.32 15.37 -21.65
C GLU A 360 13.71 14.98 -22.15
N GLU A 361 13.83 14.03 -23.07
CA GLU A 361 15.10 13.57 -23.61
C GLU A 361 15.83 14.72 -24.28
N GLU A 362 15.13 15.54 -25.07
CA GLU A 362 15.69 16.74 -25.70
C GLU A 362 16.20 17.77 -24.68
N ILE A 363 15.56 17.88 -23.50
CA ILE A 363 16.04 18.75 -22.42
C ILE A 363 17.42 18.27 -21.93
N TYR A 364 17.56 16.96 -21.72
CA TYR A 364 18.85 16.37 -21.30
C TYR A 364 19.91 16.50 -22.40
N GLU A 365 19.54 16.33 -23.68
CA GLU A 365 20.45 16.53 -24.81
C GLU A 365 20.97 17.97 -24.88
N HIS A 366 20.10 18.97 -24.69
CA HIS A 366 20.51 20.38 -24.60
C HIS A 366 21.51 20.61 -23.47
N LEU A 367 21.42 19.87 -22.38
CA LEU A 367 22.32 19.93 -21.24
C LEU A 367 23.54 19.00 -21.40
N LYS A 368 23.71 18.33 -22.56
CA LYS A 368 24.74 17.33 -22.84
C LYS A 368 24.80 16.21 -21.83
N MET A 369 23.64 15.67 -21.53
CA MET A 369 23.41 14.59 -20.57
C MET A 369 22.65 13.45 -21.24
N LYS A 370 22.79 12.23 -20.72
CA LYS A 370 21.84 11.14 -21.01
C LYS A 370 20.57 11.36 -20.21
N TRP A 371 19.44 11.06 -20.83
CA TRP A 371 18.16 11.10 -20.13
C TRP A 371 18.17 10.21 -18.88
N VAL A 372 17.71 10.75 -17.77
CA VAL A 372 17.61 10.05 -16.49
C VAL A 372 16.18 9.59 -16.29
N PRO A 373 15.92 8.28 -16.14
CA PRO A 373 14.59 7.78 -15.81
C PRO A 373 14.02 8.44 -14.55
N PRO A 374 12.71 8.73 -14.49
CA PRO A 374 12.09 9.37 -13.35
C PRO A 374 12.40 8.69 -12.01
N GLU A 375 12.45 7.36 -11.99
CA GLU A 375 12.72 6.53 -10.80
C GLU A 375 14.10 6.79 -10.18
N MET A 376 15.03 7.32 -10.96
CA MET A 376 16.40 7.61 -10.51
C MET A 376 16.62 9.06 -10.08
N ARG A 377 15.63 9.96 -10.25
CA ARG A 377 15.79 11.41 -10.03
C ARG A 377 15.71 11.81 -8.55
N GLU A 378 16.64 11.33 -7.72
CA GLU A 378 16.66 11.58 -6.27
C GLU A 378 17.97 12.22 -5.76
N ASP A 379 18.84 12.73 -6.66
CA ASP A 379 20.19 13.28 -6.36
C ASP A 379 21.09 12.27 -5.61
N MET A 380 21.11 11.03 -6.11
CA MET A 380 21.92 9.94 -5.57
C MET A 380 23.10 9.55 -6.49
N GLY A 381 23.56 10.49 -7.33
CA GLY A 381 24.66 10.29 -8.27
C GLY A 381 24.23 10.09 -9.73
N GLU A 382 22.94 10.16 -10.02
CA GLU A 382 22.39 9.99 -11.37
C GLU A 382 22.85 11.10 -12.35
N ILE A 383 23.12 12.31 -11.84
CA ILE A 383 23.62 13.43 -12.66
C ILE A 383 25.02 13.12 -13.20
N GLU A 384 25.93 12.66 -12.34
CA GLU A 384 27.30 12.28 -12.72
C GLU A 384 27.28 11.04 -13.61
N ALA A 385 26.43 10.06 -13.32
CA ALA A 385 26.26 8.88 -14.15
C ALA A 385 25.73 9.23 -15.54
N SER A 386 24.78 10.16 -15.64
CA SER A 386 24.24 10.67 -16.90
C SER A 386 25.30 11.39 -17.73
N LEU A 387 26.09 12.27 -17.09
CA LEU A 387 27.19 13.01 -17.75
C LEU A 387 28.29 12.09 -18.27
N SER A 388 28.59 11.01 -17.55
CA SER A 388 29.63 10.03 -17.94
C SER A 388 29.11 8.90 -18.83
N GLY A 389 27.80 8.84 -19.09
CA GLY A 389 27.14 7.77 -19.85
C GLY A 389 27.03 6.43 -19.12
N ASN A 390 27.18 6.42 -17.80
CA ASN A 390 27.19 5.22 -16.93
C ASN A 390 25.89 5.02 -16.15
N LEU A 391 24.76 5.49 -16.66
CA LEU A 391 23.47 5.20 -16.06
C LEU A 391 23.20 3.69 -16.08
N PRO A 392 22.78 3.08 -14.95
CA PRO A 392 22.39 1.68 -14.94
C PRO A 392 21.09 1.48 -15.72
N SER A 393 20.93 0.29 -16.29
CA SER A 393 19.64 -0.15 -16.84
C SER A 393 18.72 -0.52 -15.68
N LEU A 394 17.52 0.04 -15.66
CA LEU A 394 16.52 -0.31 -14.65
C LEU A 394 15.95 -1.71 -14.91
N ILE A 395 15.59 -2.37 -13.83
CA ILE A 395 14.84 -3.64 -13.90
C ILE A 395 13.39 -3.33 -14.28
N GLU A 396 12.89 -4.05 -15.27
CA GLU A 396 11.50 -4.01 -15.71
C GLU A 396 10.80 -5.33 -15.38
N PRO A 397 9.45 -5.36 -15.32
CA PRO A 397 8.70 -6.59 -15.01
C PRO A 397 9.09 -7.80 -15.87
N VAL A 398 9.39 -7.60 -17.15
CA VAL A 398 9.84 -8.66 -18.08
C VAL A 398 11.18 -9.29 -17.68
N HIS A 399 11.98 -8.61 -16.87
CA HIS A 399 13.25 -9.13 -16.36
C HIS A 399 13.07 -10.02 -15.12
N VAL A 400 11.90 -9.98 -14.46
CA VAL A 400 11.61 -10.81 -13.29
C VAL A 400 11.25 -12.22 -13.78
N LYS A 401 12.05 -13.20 -13.36
CA LYS A 401 11.91 -14.61 -13.81
C LYS A 401 11.20 -15.49 -12.79
N GLY A 402 10.99 -14.99 -11.58
CA GLY A 402 10.32 -15.72 -10.52
C GLY A 402 10.61 -15.15 -9.14
N ALA A 403 10.07 -15.79 -8.12
CA ALA A 403 10.26 -15.46 -6.71
C ALA A 403 10.52 -16.74 -5.91
N LEU A 404 11.26 -16.63 -4.77
CA LEU A 404 11.69 -17.79 -3.98
C LEU A 404 11.08 -17.86 -2.57
N HIS A 405 10.32 -16.85 -2.15
CA HIS A 405 9.75 -16.81 -0.81
C HIS A 405 8.26 -16.48 -0.90
N ASN A 406 7.45 -17.52 -1.05
CA ASN A 406 6.00 -17.41 -1.18
C ASN A 406 5.31 -18.45 -0.30
N HIS A 407 4.20 -18.07 0.30
CA HIS A 407 3.41 -18.90 1.18
C HIS A 407 2.10 -19.30 0.52
N THR A 408 1.65 -20.52 0.83
CA THR A 408 0.37 -21.05 0.37
C THR A 408 -0.62 -21.19 1.53
N THR A 409 -1.84 -21.66 1.21
CA THR A 409 -2.81 -22.04 2.24
C THR A 409 -2.35 -23.17 3.15
N ALA A 410 -1.22 -23.82 2.87
CA ALA A 410 -0.64 -24.81 3.76
C ALA A 410 -0.10 -24.19 5.06
N SER A 411 0.32 -22.92 5.02
CA SER A 411 0.72 -22.14 6.20
C SER A 411 -0.21 -20.94 6.43
N ASP A 412 0.19 -19.74 6.04
CA ASP A 412 -0.55 -18.49 6.26
C ASP A 412 -0.81 -17.69 4.97
N GLY A 413 -0.48 -18.26 3.82
CA GLY A 413 -0.84 -17.72 2.52
C GLY A 413 -2.33 -17.86 2.22
N THR A 414 -2.82 -17.14 1.22
CA THR A 414 -4.24 -17.10 0.82
C THR A 414 -4.54 -17.90 -0.43
N GLY A 415 -3.53 -18.23 -1.24
CA GLY A 415 -3.64 -19.04 -2.47
C GLY A 415 -3.18 -20.48 -2.26
N SER A 416 -3.83 -21.43 -2.92
CA SER A 416 -3.38 -22.82 -3.04
C SER A 416 -2.13 -22.92 -3.94
N LEU A 417 -1.47 -24.08 -3.96
CA LEU A 417 -0.34 -24.34 -4.87
C LEU A 417 -0.70 -24.07 -6.33
N SER A 418 -1.88 -24.54 -6.76
CA SER A 418 -2.35 -24.37 -8.15
C SER A 418 -2.59 -22.90 -8.49
N GLU A 419 -3.34 -22.18 -7.65
CA GLU A 419 -3.63 -20.77 -7.86
C GLU A 419 -2.35 -19.91 -7.90
N MET A 420 -1.38 -20.20 -7.03
CA MET A 420 -0.09 -19.51 -7.01
C MET A 420 0.73 -19.81 -8.27
N ALA A 421 0.71 -21.05 -8.74
CA ALA A 421 1.42 -21.46 -9.95
C ALA A 421 0.79 -20.82 -11.21
N GLU A 422 -0.54 -20.87 -11.33
CA GLU A 422 -1.28 -20.26 -12.45
C GLU A 422 -0.99 -18.76 -12.54
N ALA A 423 -1.04 -18.06 -11.40
CA ALA A 423 -0.71 -16.63 -11.36
C ALA A 423 0.74 -16.34 -11.79
N ALA A 424 1.70 -17.19 -11.42
CA ALA A 424 3.09 -17.04 -11.83
C ALA A 424 3.29 -17.30 -13.34
N ILE A 425 2.60 -18.29 -13.87
CA ILE A 425 2.58 -18.60 -15.32
C ILE A 425 1.99 -17.43 -16.12
N ASP A 426 0.86 -16.87 -15.65
CA ASP A 426 0.20 -15.72 -16.27
C ASP A 426 1.10 -14.46 -16.28
N LEU A 427 1.95 -14.31 -15.25
CA LEU A 427 2.97 -13.26 -15.20
C LEU A 427 4.16 -13.51 -16.12
N GLY A 428 4.23 -14.68 -16.80
CA GLY A 428 5.34 -15.07 -17.65
C GLY A 428 6.61 -15.44 -16.89
N TRP A 429 6.48 -15.86 -15.62
CA TRP A 429 7.62 -16.31 -14.82
C TRP A 429 8.08 -17.71 -15.24
N GLU A 430 9.35 -17.99 -14.99
CA GLU A 430 9.96 -19.28 -15.28
C GLU A 430 9.94 -20.22 -14.07
N PHE A 431 9.80 -19.66 -12.86
CA PHE A 431 9.71 -20.45 -11.63
C PHE A 431 8.99 -19.70 -10.50
N LEU A 432 8.47 -20.47 -9.53
CA LEU A 432 7.98 -19.99 -8.25
C LEU A 432 8.48 -20.88 -7.12
N GLY A 433 9.15 -20.32 -6.13
CA GLY A 433 9.59 -21.03 -4.92
C GLY A 433 8.54 -20.92 -3.83
N ILE A 434 8.04 -22.05 -3.38
CA ILE A 434 7.16 -22.17 -2.21
C ILE A 434 8.04 -22.28 -0.97
N ALA A 435 7.74 -21.50 0.05
CA ALA A 435 8.49 -21.40 1.28
C ALA A 435 7.56 -21.32 2.50
N ASP A 436 6.59 -22.22 2.59
CA ASP A 436 5.67 -22.29 3.71
C ASP A 436 6.41 -22.44 5.04
N HIS A 437 5.85 -21.91 6.11
CA HIS A 437 6.46 -21.93 7.44
C HIS A 437 6.71 -23.34 7.95
N SER A 438 7.85 -23.55 8.62
CA SER A 438 8.17 -24.82 9.26
C SER A 438 7.33 -25.07 10.53
N GLU A 439 7.26 -26.35 10.93
CA GLU A 439 6.30 -26.90 11.90
C GLU A 439 6.22 -26.16 13.23
N VAL A 440 7.33 -25.62 13.73
CA VAL A 440 7.40 -25.01 15.06
C VAL A 440 6.69 -23.65 15.15
N LEU A 441 6.42 -23.02 14.03
CA LEU A 441 5.84 -21.67 14.05
C LEU A 441 4.43 -21.65 14.63
N ASN A 442 4.29 -20.90 15.72
CA ASN A 442 3.04 -20.71 16.43
C ASN A 442 2.80 -19.22 16.70
N ILE A 443 1.76 -18.67 16.13
CA ILE A 443 1.36 -17.26 16.32
C ILE A 443 0.07 -17.21 17.13
N GLY A 444 0.15 -16.57 18.29
CA GLY A 444 -1.02 -16.36 19.16
C GLY A 444 -1.66 -17.63 19.70
N GLY A 445 -0.93 -18.75 19.76
CA GLY A 445 -1.39 -20.06 20.21
C GLY A 445 -1.97 -20.95 19.11
N ARG A 446 -1.86 -20.55 17.86
CA ARG A 446 -2.20 -21.32 16.67
C ARG A 446 -0.91 -21.76 15.97
N SER A 447 -0.78 -23.07 15.68
CA SER A 447 0.24 -23.55 14.75
C SER A 447 -0.15 -23.13 13.34
N ILE A 448 0.73 -22.38 12.68
CA ILE A 448 0.60 -22.03 11.27
C ILE A 448 1.66 -22.72 10.43
N GLY A 449 2.63 -23.35 11.09
CA GLY A 449 3.67 -24.10 10.43
C GLY A 449 3.17 -25.45 9.90
N VAL A 450 3.75 -25.90 8.80
CA VAL A 450 3.39 -27.14 8.10
C VAL A 450 4.03 -28.34 8.81
N PRO A 451 3.25 -29.36 9.24
CA PRO A 451 3.80 -30.59 9.81
C PRO A 451 4.68 -31.36 8.82
N GLN A 452 5.62 -32.16 9.35
CA GLN A 452 6.60 -32.90 8.52
C GLN A 452 5.98 -33.83 7.49
N ASP A 453 4.89 -34.50 7.82
CA ASP A 453 4.15 -35.36 6.88
C ASP A 453 3.50 -34.54 5.76
N LYS A 454 2.95 -33.38 6.10
CA LYS A 454 2.29 -32.49 5.15
C LYS A 454 3.27 -31.80 4.19
N VAL A 455 4.43 -31.37 4.67
CA VAL A 455 5.44 -30.79 3.77
C VAL A 455 6.01 -31.83 2.78
N ILE A 456 6.05 -33.11 3.16
CA ILE A 456 6.41 -34.19 2.24
C ILE A 456 5.31 -34.41 1.19
N GLU A 457 4.04 -34.40 1.63
CA GLU A 457 2.88 -34.47 0.70
C GLU A 457 2.92 -33.31 -0.30
N GLN A 458 3.12 -32.08 0.15
CA GLN A 458 3.28 -30.90 -0.69
C GLN A 458 4.42 -31.05 -1.71
N GLY A 459 5.56 -31.59 -1.29
CA GLY A 459 6.67 -31.87 -2.20
C GLY A 459 6.34 -32.94 -3.26
N ASN A 460 5.47 -33.92 -2.96
CA ASN A 460 4.96 -34.88 -3.94
C ASN A 460 4.04 -34.18 -4.95
N GLU A 461 3.10 -33.38 -4.47
CA GLU A 461 2.18 -32.61 -5.31
C GLU A 461 2.93 -31.67 -6.26
N ILE A 462 3.92 -30.93 -5.77
CA ILE A 462 4.79 -30.07 -6.60
C ILE A 462 5.51 -30.90 -7.68
N ARG A 463 5.96 -32.11 -7.37
CA ARG A 463 6.61 -32.98 -8.38
C ARG A 463 5.64 -33.45 -9.45
N GLU A 464 4.41 -33.78 -9.08
CA GLU A 464 3.34 -34.17 -10.02
C GLU A 464 2.99 -32.99 -10.95
N MET A 465 2.75 -31.79 -10.40
CA MET A 465 2.48 -30.60 -11.20
C MET A 465 3.63 -30.27 -12.16
N ASN A 466 4.88 -30.32 -11.69
CA ASN A 466 6.04 -30.06 -12.54
C ASN A 466 6.16 -31.10 -13.68
N TYR A 467 5.78 -32.33 -13.42
CA TYR A 467 5.78 -33.39 -14.45
C TYR A 467 4.71 -33.13 -15.51
N GLU A 468 3.51 -32.71 -15.12
CA GLU A 468 2.43 -32.35 -16.05
C GLU A 468 2.84 -31.17 -16.95
N TRP A 469 3.45 -30.11 -16.40
CA TRP A 469 3.94 -28.98 -17.19
C TRP A 469 5.09 -29.35 -18.12
N GLU A 470 5.96 -30.28 -17.73
CA GLU A 470 7.03 -30.78 -18.59
C GLU A 470 6.45 -31.57 -19.79
N GLU A 471 5.39 -32.37 -19.58
CA GLU A 471 4.66 -33.07 -20.67
C GLU A 471 3.93 -32.10 -21.62
N GLU A 472 3.50 -30.93 -21.09
CA GLU A 472 2.82 -29.87 -21.85
C GLU A 472 3.79 -28.87 -22.51
N ASP A 473 5.11 -29.05 -22.38
CA ASP A 473 6.15 -28.13 -22.85
C ASP A 473 6.01 -26.70 -22.26
N THR A 474 5.48 -26.60 -21.04
CA THR A 474 5.36 -25.32 -20.32
C THR A 474 6.69 -24.99 -19.66
N ASN A 475 7.26 -23.81 -19.99
CA ASN A 475 8.53 -23.34 -19.42
C ASN A 475 8.34 -22.73 -18.03
N PHE A 476 7.79 -23.52 -17.08
CA PHE A 476 7.58 -23.08 -15.70
C PHE A 476 7.92 -24.21 -14.72
N ARG A 477 8.36 -23.85 -13.52
CA ARG A 477 8.68 -24.83 -12.48
C ARG A 477 8.34 -24.31 -11.07
N LEU A 478 7.59 -25.07 -10.31
CA LEU A 478 7.49 -24.90 -8.87
C LEU A 478 8.74 -25.48 -8.19
N LEU A 479 9.31 -24.71 -7.27
CA LEU A 479 10.43 -25.12 -6.43
C LEU A 479 9.90 -25.38 -5.03
N HIS A 480 10.07 -26.61 -4.55
CA HIS A 480 9.71 -27.00 -3.20
C HIS A 480 10.73 -26.46 -2.20
N GLY A 481 10.31 -25.66 -1.24
CA GLY A 481 11.16 -25.11 -0.18
C GLY A 481 10.38 -24.93 1.12
N SER A 482 11.00 -24.31 2.08
CA SER A 482 10.36 -23.93 3.34
C SER A 482 11.06 -22.73 3.96
N GLU A 483 10.29 -21.87 4.63
CA GLU A 483 10.81 -20.91 5.60
C GLU A 483 10.99 -21.61 6.95
N CYS A 484 12.22 -22.05 7.19
CA CYS A 484 12.57 -22.79 8.40
C CYS A 484 12.97 -21.85 9.53
N ASP A 485 12.34 -22.04 10.69
CA ASP A 485 12.75 -21.34 11.90
C ASP A 485 14.14 -21.74 12.36
N ILE A 486 14.95 -20.73 12.69
CA ILE A 486 16.23 -20.92 13.38
C ILE A 486 15.93 -21.05 14.86
N LEU A 487 16.16 -22.25 15.40
CA LEU A 487 15.89 -22.57 16.79
C LEU A 487 16.92 -21.95 17.74
N ALA A 488 16.62 -21.96 19.02
CA ALA A 488 17.46 -21.37 20.05
C ALA A 488 18.88 -21.97 20.16
N ASP A 489 19.13 -23.16 19.62
CA ASP A 489 20.43 -23.80 19.51
C ASP A 489 21.14 -23.57 18.16
N GLY A 490 20.58 -22.71 17.32
CA GLY A 490 21.10 -22.37 15.99
C GLY A 490 20.76 -23.38 14.89
N LYS A 491 20.01 -24.44 15.19
CA LYS A 491 19.56 -25.40 14.19
C LYS A 491 18.28 -24.95 13.54
N LEU A 492 18.04 -25.46 12.34
CA LEU A 492 16.76 -25.29 11.66
C LEU A 492 15.73 -26.30 12.18
N ASP A 493 14.46 -25.90 12.17
CA ASP A 493 13.33 -26.66 12.71
C ASP A 493 13.19 -28.05 12.05
N TYR A 494 13.16 -28.12 10.72
CA TYR A 494 13.09 -29.40 10.05
C TYR A 494 14.39 -30.19 10.12
N PRO A 495 14.32 -31.53 10.32
CA PRO A 495 15.50 -32.38 10.32
C PRO A 495 16.14 -32.47 8.94
N ASP A 496 17.43 -32.83 8.88
CA ASP A 496 18.22 -32.96 7.66
C ASP A 496 17.56 -33.86 6.60
N SER A 497 16.84 -34.89 7.04
CA SER A 497 16.14 -35.82 6.14
C SER A 497 15.04 -35.14 5.32
N ILE A 498 14.34 -34.17 5.88
CA ILE A 498 13.32 -33.39 5.20
C ILE A 498 13.97 -32.27 4.39
N ARG A 499 14.91 -31.52 4.99
CA ARG A 499 15.57 -30.40 4.32
C ARG A 499 16.30 -30.79 3.02
N ARG A 500 16.71 -32.04 2.87
CA ARG A 500 17.34 -32.55 1.63
C ARG A 500 16.36 -32.71 0.47
N GLU A 501 15.06 -32.75 0.73
CA GLU A 501 14.01 -32.78 -0.27
C GLU A 501 13.70 -31.39 -0.84
N PHE A 502 14.14 -30.32 -0.18
CA PHE A 502 13.91 -28.95 -0.61
C PHE A 502 14.90 -28.50 -1.68
N SER A 503 14.38 -27.73 -2.65
CA SER A 503 15.20 -27.01 -3.63
C SER A 503 15.89 -25.81 -3.01
N HIS A 504 15.27 -25.18 -2.01
CA HIS A 504 15.80 -24.03 -1.25
C HIS A 504 15.20 -23.99 0.14
N VAL A 505 15.89 -23.29 1.04
CA VAL A 505 15.44 -23.02 2.43
C VAL A 505 15.66 -21.56 2.73
N VAL A 506 14.63 -20.90 3.22
CA VAL A 506 14.72 -19.56 3.81
C VAL A 506 14.91 -19.75 5.33
N GLY A 507 15.99 -19.24 5.89
CA GLY A 507 16.20 -19.25 7.34
C GLY A 507 15.56 -18.02 7.98
N SER A 508 14.68 -18.22 8.95
CA SER A 508 13.96 -17.12 9.59
C SER A 508 14.06 -17.17 11.12
N VAL A 509 14.01 -16.00 11.75
CA VAL A 509 13.91 -15.85 13.21
C VAL A 509 12.56 -15.22 13.52
N HIS A 510 11.57 -16.04 13.77
CA HIS A 510 10.31 -15.56 14.30
C HIS A 510 10.41 -15.36 15.81
N ALA A 511 9.61 -14.43 16.36
CA ALA A 511 9.66 -14.07 17.77
C ALA A 511 9.10 -15.19 18.68
N ILE A 512 9.66 -16.39 18.59
CA ILE A 512 9.26 -17.59 19.32
C ILE A 512 10.06 -17.69 20.63
N GLY A 513 9.35 -17.73 21.74
CA GLY A 513 9.81 -18.19 23.06
C GLY A 513 11.19 -17.68 23.52
N SER A 514 12.23 -18.42 23.24
CA SER A 514 13.58 -18.20 23.74
C SER A 514 14.30 -16.97 23.19
N TRP A 515 14.04 -16.57 21.95
CA TRP A 515 14.64 -15.36 21.33
C TRP A 515 14.21 -14.06 22.00
N ARG A 516 12.97 -13.99 22.55
CA ARG A 516 12.44 -12.81 23.24
C ARG A 516 13.12 -12.49 24.57
N ASN A 517 13.73 -13.47 25.18
CA ASN A 517 14.31 -13.38 26.54
C ASN A 517 15.82 -13.21 26.53
N ARG A 518 16.46 -13.15 25.36
CA ARG A 518 17.89 -12.95 25.19
C ARG A 518 18.20 -11.51 24.81
N ASP A 519 19.39 -11.04 25.17
CA ASP A 519 19.90 -9.77 24.66
C ASP A 519 20.43 -9.89 23.22
N GLU A 520 20.75 -8.75 22.60
CA GLU A 520 21.22 -8.72 21.21
C GLU A 520 22.53 -9.48 21.00
N ILE A 521 23.40 -9.50 22.01
CA ILE A 521 24.71 -10.18 21.96
C ILE A 521 24.50 -11.70 21.99
N GLU A 522 23.68 -12.21 22.93
CA GLU A 522 23.36 -13.63 23.02
C GLU A 522 22.69 -14.16 21.73
N ASN A 523 21.84 -13.35 21.09
CA ASN A 523 21.19 -13.73 19.83
C ASN A 523 22.17 -13.71 18.63
N THR A 524 23.22 -12.89 18.68
CA THR A 524 24.21 -12.77 17.59
C THR A 524 25.25 -13.90 17.64
N GLU A 525 25.45 -14.54 18.78
CA GLU A 525 26.42 -15.64 18.98
C GLU A 525 25.88 -17.01 18.49
N ILE A 526 24.62 -17.12 18.15
CA ILE A 526 23.98 -18.33 17.63
C ILE A 526 24.01 -18.33 16.11
#